data_b2dc5d39595da8f5ea291df60b0dc160
#
_entry.id   b2dc5d39595da8f5ea291df60b0dc160
#
_cell.length_a   1.000
_cell.length_b   1.000
_cell.length_c   1.000
_cell.angle_alpha   90.00
_cell.angle_beta   90.00
_cell.angle_gamma   90.00
#
_symmetry.space_group_name_H-M   'P 1'
#
loop_
_entity.id
_entity.type
_entity.pdbx_description
1 polymer ?
#
loop_
_entity_poly.entity_id
_entity_poly.type
_entity_poly.pdbx_seq_one_letter_code
_entity_poly.pdbx_strand_id
1 'polypeptide(L)' 'MEMQTYRDGRKAATDAAEAIREALAGLGLPESVWGSVRPMVTHSGKAYVHLGMVRADAAEKMAEAILNSSNGD' A
#
# COMPACT_ATOMS: atom_id res chain seq x y z
N MET A 1 -4.75 24.77 -4.55
CA MET A 1 -5.31 23.55 -3.95
C MET A 1 -6.02 23.88 -2.65
N GLU A 2 -7.19 23.31 -2.49
CA GLU A 2 -7.91 23.50 -1.23
C GLU A 2 -7.31 22.65 -0.13
N MET A 3 -7.28 23.20 1.07
CA MET A 3 -6.79 22.48 2.24
C MET A 3 -7.60 21.20 2.48
N GLN A 4 -8.92 21.26 2.27
CA GLN A 4 -9.79 20.10 2.44
C GLN A 4 -9.40 18.96 1.51
N THR A 5 -9.15 19.27 0.24
CA THR A 5 -8.77 18.26 -0.74
C THR A 5 -7.46 17.60 -0.36
N TYR A 6 -6.50 18.38 0.12
CA TYR A 6 -5.23 17.84 0.56
C TYR A 6 -5.39 16.90 1.76
N ARG A 7 -6.20 17.31 2.73
CA ARG A 7 -6.44 16.49 3.92
C ARG A 7 -7.14 15.18 3.57
N ASP A 8 -8.11 15.23 2.67
CA ASP A 8 -8.83 14.03 2.23
C ASP A 8 -7.89 13.07 1.52
N GLY A 9 -7.04 13.60 0.65
CA GLY A 9 -6.05 12.79 -0.04
C GLY A 9 -5.04 12.17 0.92
N ARG A 10 -4.61 12.94 1.91
CA ARG A 10 -3.66 12.47 2.89
C ARG A 10 -4.25 11.33 3.74
N LYS A 11 -5.50 11.47 4.15
CA LYS A 11 -6.17 10.43 4.91
C LYS A 11 -6.33 9.17 4.08
N ALA A 12 -6.75 9.31 2.83
CA ALA A 12 -6.91 8.17 1.93
C ALA A 12 -5.58 7.45 1.71
N ALA A 13 -4.51 8.20 1.50
CA ALA A 13 -3.19 7.60 1.28
C ALA A 13 -2.70 6.88 2.54
N THR A 14 -2.91 7.49 3.70
CA THR A 14 -2.48 6.89 4.96
C THR A 14 -3.25 5.60 5.23
N ASP A 15 -4.57 5.62 5.06
CA ASP A 15 -5.39 4.45 5.28
C ASP A 15 -5.00 3.31 4.34
N ALA A 16 -4.76 3.64 3.08
CA ALA A 16 -4.37 2.64 2.08
C ALA A 16 -2.98 2.07 2.40
N ALA A 17 -2.05 2.92 2.81
CA ALA A 17 -0.70 2.46 3.15
C ALA A 17 -0.74 1.52 4.36
N GLU A 18 -1.55 1.85 5.37
CA GLU A 18 -1.68 0.99 6.53
C GLU A 18 -2.31 -0.35 6.17
N ALA A 19 -3.32 -0.32 5.31
CA ALA A 19 -3.97 -1.55 4.86
C ALA A 19 -2.98 -2.46 4.13
N ILE A 20 -2.15 -1.89 3.28
CA ILE A 20 -1.15 -2.67 2.54
C ILE A 20 -0.10 -3.23 3.50
N ARG A 21 0.37 -2.43 4.46
CA ARG A 21 1.33 -2.93 5.45
C ARG A 21 0.78 -4.11 6.23
N GLU A 22 -0.46 -3.99 6.68
CA GLU A 22 -1.09 -5.07 7.43
C GLU A 22 -1.25 -6.32 6.58
N ALA A 23 -1.64 -6.14 5.33
CA ALA A 23 -1.79 -7.28 4.42
C ALA A 23 -0.47 -7.99 4.19
N LEU A 24 0.60 -7.23 3.96
CA LEU A 24 1.92 -7.80 3.73
C LEU A 24 2.45 -8.51 4.98
N ALA A 25 2.26 -7.91 6.14
CA ALA A 25 2.65 -8.55 7.39
C ALA A 25 1.85 -9.83 7.61
N GLY A 26 0.57 -9.82 7.26
CA GLY A 26 -0.28 -10.99 7.38
C GLY A 26 0.13 -12.14 6.46
N LEU A 27 0.83 -11.83 5.38
CA LEU A 27 1.38 -12.86 4.49
C LEU A 27 2.68 -13.47 5.04
N GLY A 28 3.15 -12.97 6.16
CA GLY A 28 4.39 -13.47 6.75
C GLY A 28 5.63 -12.80 6.19
N LEU A 29 5.47 -11.70 5.46
CA LEU A 29 6.62 -10.97 4.93
C LEU A 29 7.28 -10.14 6.03
N PRO A 30 8.62 -10.01 5.97
CA PRO A 30 9.34 -9.29 7.02
C PRO A 30 9.14 -7.78 6.93
N GLU A 31 9.42 -7.10 8.03
CA GLU A 31 9.30 -5.66 8.10
C GLU A 31 10.13 -4.94 7.04
N SER A 32 11.23 -5.53 6.62
CA SER A 32 12.07 -4.94 5.58
C SER A 32 11.30 -4.78 4.26
N VAL A 33 10.23 -5.56 4.07
CA VAL A 33 9.38 -5.45 2.89
C VAL A 33 8.31 -4.38 3.09
N TRP A 34 7.47 -4.52 4.13
CA TRP A 34 6.34 -3.62 4.29
C TRP A 34 6.69 -2.31 5.00
N GLY A 35 7.86 -2.24 5.61
CA GLY A 35 8.27 -1.03 6.31
C GLY A 35 8.56 0.15 5.39
N SER A 36 8.79 -0.10 4.10
CA SER A 36 9.04 0.97 3.13
C SER A 36 7.77 1.50 2.48
N VAL A 37 6.63 0.90 2.78
CA VAL A 37 5.35 1.37 2.23
C VAL A 37 5.00 2.72 2.86
N ARG A 38 4.70 3.71 2.02
CA ARG A 38 4.45 5.08 2.50
C ARG A 38 3.30 5.73 1.76
N PRO A 39 2.51 6.55 2.46
CA PRO A 39 1.48 7.34 1.79
C PRO A 39 2.11 8.53 1.09
N MET A 40 1.55 8.93 -0.04
CA MET A 40 1.99 10.10 -0.78
C MET A 40 0.80 10.87 -1.31
N VAL A 41 0.90 12.18 -1.30
CA VAL A 41 -0.14 13.04 -1.85
C VAL A 41 0.53 14.07 -2.74
N THR A 42 -0.01 14.24 -3.96
CA THR A 42 0.53 15.20 -4.90
C THR A 42 0.03 16.61 -4.57
N HIS A 43 0.58 17.60 -5.24
CA HIS A 43 0.16 18.99 -5.08
C HIS A 43 -1.32 19.18 -5.39
N SER A 44 -1.83 18.39 -6.31
CA SER A 44 -3.23 18.48 -6.69
C SER A 44 -4.17 17.73 -5.74
N GLY A 45 -3.60 17.08 -4.71
CA GLY A 45 -4.38 16.37 -3.71
C GLY A 45 -4.68 14.93 -4.04
N LYS A 46 -4.05 14.38 -5.08
CA LYS A 46 -4.24 12.98 -5.43
C LYS A 46 -3.44 12.07 -4.49
N ALA A 47 -4.10 11.03 -4.01
CA ALA A 47 -3.51 10.09 -3.06
C ALA A 47 -2.85 8.93 -3.77
N TYR A 48 -1.66 8.58 -3.32
CA TYR A 48 -0.90 7.45 -3.83
C TYR A 48 -0.27 6.69 -2.67
N VAL A 49 0.11 5.46 -2.94
CA VAL A 49 0.89 4.66 -1.99
C VAL A 49 2.19 4.26 -2.67
N HIS A 50 3.30 4.60 -2.03
CA HIS A 50 4.62 4.24 -2.53
C HIS A 50 5.03 2.92 -1.90
N LEU A 51 5.22 1.89 -2.72
CA LEU A 51 5.54 0.55 -2.20
C LEU A 51 7.04 0.34 -1.96
N GLY A 52 7.85 1.14 -2.60
CA GLY A 52 9.28 0.97 -2.50
C GLY A 52 9.77 -0.15 -3.40
N MET A 53 11.01 -0.53 -3.21
CA MET A 53 11.61 -1.62 -3.97
C MET A 53 11.28 -2.93 -3.27
N VAL A 54 10.60 -3.84 -3.98
CA VAL A 54 10.14 -5.11 -3.42
C VAL A 54 10.93 -6.25 -4.04
N ARG A 55 11.44 -7.15 -3.18
CA ARG A 55 12.17 -8.32 -3.68
C ARG A 55 11.24 -9.21 -4.49
N ALA A 56 11.83 -9.89 -5.47
CA ALA A 56 11.04 -10.74 -6.37
C ALA A 56 10.25 -11.82 -5.62
N ASP A 57 10.85 -12.43 -4.61
CA ASP A 57 10.17 -13.47 -3.85
C ASP A 57 8.97 -12.91 -3.09
N ALA A 58 9.10 -11.71 -2.55
CA ALA A 58 7.99 -11.04 -1.86
C ALA A 58 6.90 -10.67 -2.87
N ALA A 59 7.31 -10.18 -4.05
CA ALA A 59 6.36 -9.82 -5.09
C ALA A 59 5.55 -11.03 -5.55
N GLU A 60 6.18 -12.19 -5.62
CA GLU A 60 5.48 -13.42 -6.00
C GLU A 60 4.43 -13.80 -4.97
N LYS A 61 4.76 -13.66 -3.68
CA LYS A 61 3.80 -13.93 -2.63
C LYS A 61 2.62 -12.99 -2.69
N MET A 62 2.89 -11.72 -2.98
CA MET A 62 1.84 -10.74 -3.15
C MET A 62 0.93 -11.11 -4.32
N ALA A 63 1.53 -11.52 -5.43
CA ALA A 63 0.76 -11.90 -6.62
C ALA A 63 -0.12 -13.12 -6.32
N GLU A 64 0.42 -14.11 -5.62
CA GLU A 64 -0.35 -15.29 -5.25
C GLU A 64 -1.55 -14.93 -4.37
N ALA A 65 -1.32 -14.05 -3.40
CA ALA A 65 -2.38 -13.64 -2.50
C ALA A 65 -3.50 -12.94 -3.25
N ILE A 66 -3.14 -12.08 -4.19
CA ILE A 66 -4.12 -11.35 -4.98
C ILE A 66 -4.90 -12.30 -5.88
N LEU A 67 -4.21 -13.24 -6.54
CA LEU A 67 -4.85 -14.23 -7.40
C LEU A 67 -5.80 -15.12 -6.62
N ASN A 68 -5.35 -15.60 -5.46
CA ASN A 68 -6.19 -16.46 -4.63
C ASN A 68 -7.42 -15.72 -4.14
N SER A 69 -7.27 -14.45 -3.79
CA SER A 69 -8.39 -13.64 -3.36
C SER A 69 -9.39 -13.45 -4.49
N SER A 70 -8.90 -13.24 -5.72
CA SER A 70 -9.77 -13.08 -6.89
C SER A 70 -10.52 -14.34 -7.22
N ASN A 71 -9.90 -15.50 -7.00
CA ASN A 71 -10.49 -16.79 -7.35
C ASN A 71 -11.20 -17.44 -6.18
N GLY A 72 -11.11 -16.86 -5.02
CA GLY A 72 -11.56 -17.48 -3.78
C GLY A 72 -13.05 -17.47 -3.58
N ASP A 73 -13.77 -16.87 -4.45
CA ASP A 73 -15.22 -16.83 -4.35
C ASP A 73 -15.91 -17.69 -5.32
#